data_ba4e0f51a0e333db6d5aaa98bf5699d5
#
_entry.id   ba4e0f51a0e333db6d5aaa98bf5699d5
#
_cell.length_a   1.000
_cell.length_b   1.000
_cell.length_c   1.000
_cell.angle_alpha   90.00
_cell.angle_beta   90.00
_cell.angle_gamma   90.00
#
_symmetry.space_group_name_H-M   'P 1'
#
loop_
_entity.id
_entity.type
_entity.pdbx_description
1 polymer ?
#
loop_
_entity_poly.entity_id
_entity_poly.type
_entity_poly.pdbx_seq_one_letter_code
_entity_poly.pdbx_strand_id
1 'polypeptide(L)'
;VSDDDARSSGTQMLIPQMQLDQLLAELQNRLSAVMVTRDRVHSLLNAVVMIGTGLDLETLLTRIVEASMDLVDARYGALGVIGGDGELERFIPVGLDDEAIEGIDHWPQGRGLLGLLVKDPRPLRLRDITDHPESHGFPRGHPPMRGFLGVPVRVRDTVFGNLYLTEKAGGAEFDEDDEAIMVALATAAGVAIENARLYEESRRREHWLSTSDEITTRLLTGDGLDTVLELLAARVRPLTDADLAAVAVPEPGGERLTVLASDGPRAAEVRGRTAPVHGTTVGRAFRGDAPIVIDVSWEDGESAPLLDGLGLGPALLAPIGAGDSARGVLVLGRGASSAPFPPATAQVLHTFLGHAALALELAEARSHAERLSILEDRDRIARDLHDVIIQRMFAIAMSLMGCVDRITDAAPAGRVRQAVDDLDDTIRQTRSTIFALQHMGEGRRWLRTRILEAVGAASEPLGFSADLRLDGPIDSAVPDDVGEDVLAVLGEALSNVARHAEASRAEVRVHVDEGVTVEVQDDGIGLPEDGRRSGLRNLADRAARYGGTFTAERRPEGGTRTVWRVPIDEDSLG
;
A
#
# COMPACT_ATOMS: atom_id res chain seq x y z
N VAL A 1 -97.41 64.25 65.52
CA VAL A 1 -97.95 62.91 65.34
C VAL A 1 -97.10 62.13 64.29
N SER A 2 -96.57 61.01 64.76
CA SER A 2 -96.09 59.83 64.09
C SER A 2 -94.87 59.91 63.17
N ASP A 3 -93.75 59.49 63.62
CA ASP A 3 -93.07 58.21 63.49
C ASP A 3 -93.24 57.48 62.17
N ASP A 4 -92.18 57.22 61.50
CA ASP A 4 -91.91 55.90 60.99
C ASP A 4 -90.46 55.66 60.64
N ASP A 5 -89.92 54.63 61.22
CA ASP A 5 -88.57 54.09 61.10
C ASP A 5 -88.39 53.46 59.70
N ALA A 6 -87.30 53.85 59.04
CA ALA A 6 -86.80 53.10 57.88
C ALA A 6 -85.55 52.28 58.26
N ARG A 7 -85.76 50.98 58.45
CA ARG A 7 -84.74 49.97 58.59
C ARG A 7 -84.04 49.76 57.27
N SER A 8 -82.74 50.15 57.20
CA SER A 8 -81.82 49.77 56.17
C SER A 8 -81.36 48.31 56.33
N SER A 9 -81.86 47.40 55.50
CA SER A 9 -81.41 45.99 55.43
C SER A 9 -80.17 45.96 54.53
N GLY A 10 -79.00 45.98 55.14
CA GLY A 10 -77.75 45.62 54.43
C GLY A 10 -77.79 44.11 54.11
N THR A 11 -78.00 43.75 52.89
CA THR A 11 -77.79 42.39 52.37
C THR A 11 -76.29 42.17 52.26
N GLN A 12 -75.64 41.65 53.34
CA GLN A 12 -74.35 41.04 53.24
C GLN A 12 -74.42 39.79 52.34
N MET A 13 -73.86 39.90 51.14
CA MET A 13 -73.63 38.77 50.25
C MET A 13 -72.58 37.87 50.88
N LEU A 14 -72.97 36.89 51.66
CA LEU A 14 -72.11 35.77 52.10
C LEU A 14 -71.75 34.96 50.83
N ILE A 15 -70.63 35.20 50.22
CA ILE A 15 -70.05 34.26 49.29
C ILE A 15 -69.73 33.01 50.15
N PRO A 16 -70.27 31.83 49.84
CA PRO A 16 -70.04 30.65 50.67
C PRO A 16 -68.50 30.39 50.70
N GLN A 17 -67.87 30.37 51.83
CA GLN A 17 -66.48 30.03 52.03
C GLN A 17 -66.13 28.75 51.27
N MET A 18 -67.04 27.77 51.18
CA MET A 18 -66.84 26.55 50.35
C MET A 18 -66.62 26.82 48.86
N GLN A 19 -67.23 27.84 48.26
CA GLN A 19 -66.95 28.18 46.84
C GLN A 19 -65.61 28.82 46.63
N LEU A 20 -65.07 29.60 47.53
CA LEU A 20 -63.74 30.19 47.49
C LEU A 20 -62.65 29.13 47.65
N ASP A 21 -62.81 28.21 48.61
CA ASP A 21 -61.88 27.10 48.85
C ASP A 21 -61.88 26.13 47.64
N GLN A 22 -63.01 25.88 47.03
CA GLN A 22 -63.09 25.08 45.77
C GLN A 22 -62.36 25.77 44.60
N LEU A 23 -62.53 27.09 44.40
CA LEU A 23 -61.90 27.87 43.38
C LEU A 23 -60.38 27.96 43.59
N LEU A 24 -59.94 28.13 44.84
CA LEU A 24 -58.52 28.11 45.22
C LEU A 24 -57.90 26.73 44.95
N ALA A 25 -58.56 25.66 45.31
CA ALA A 25 -58.12 24.30 45.05
C ALA A 25 -58.02 24.02 43.53
N GLU A 26 -59.03 24.44 42.76
CA GLU A 26 -59.01 24.32 41.30
C GLU A 26 -57.89 25.15 40.66
N LEU A 27 -57.65 26.39 41.15
CA LEU A 27 -56.54 27.24 40.70
C LEU A 27 -55.19 26.65 41.05
N GLN A 28 -55.02 26.11 42.26
CA GLN A 28 -53.83 25.38 42.67
C GLN A 28 -53.58 24.14 41.78
N ASN A 29 -54.62 23.35 41.49
CA ASN A 29 -54.51 22.20 40.60
C ASN A 29 -54.11 22.61 39.18
N ARG A 30 -54.72 23.68 38.63
CA ARG A 30 -54.35 24.21 37.30
C ARG A 30 -52.92 24.77 37.26
N LEU A 31 -52.51 25.50 38.31
CA LEU A 31 -51.13 25.99 38.43
C LEU A 31 -50.12 24.84 38.53
N SER A 32 -50.41 23.82 39.34
CA SER A 32 -49.56 22.63 39.44
C SER A 32 -49.46 21.90 38.07
N ALA A 33 -50.59 21.72 37.37
CA ALA A 33 -50.57 21.12 36.03
C ALA A 33 -49.71 21.92 35.02
N VAL A 34 -49.85 23.27 35.03
CA VAL A 34 -49.01 24.14 34.17
C VAL A 34 -47.55 24.07 34.53
N MET A 35 -47.20 24.00 35.82
CA MET A 35 -45.81 23.87 36.28
C MET A 35 -45.21 22.51 35.87
N VAL A 36 -45.93 21.43 36.02
CA VAL A 36 -45.53 20.08 35.59
C VAL A 36 -45.31 20.06 34.06
N THR A 37 -46.24 20.59 33.28
CA THR A 37 -46.08 20.67 31.82
C THR A 37 -44.88 21.51 31.43
N ARG A 38 -44.65 22.66 32.07
CA ARG A 38 -43.47 23.51 31.82
C ARG A 38 -42.16 22.77 32.12
N ASP A 39 -42.10 22.07 33.26
CA ASP A 39 -40.89 21.34 33.67
C ASP A 39 -40.60 20.17 32.74
N ARG A 40 -41.63 19.44 32.27
CA ARG A 40 -41.50 18.40 31.24
C ARG A 40 -40.97 18.94 29.91
N VAL A 41 -41.51 20.09 29.44
CA VAL A 41 -41.04 20.75 28.21
C VAL A 41 -39.58 21.19 28.38
N HIS A 42 -39.20 21.71 29.55
CA HIS A 42 -37.82 22.12 29.82
C HIS A 42 -36.86 20.91 29.83
N SER A 43 -37.28 19.81 30.43
CA SER A 43 -36.50 18.55 30.41
C SER A 43 -36.37 17.98 29.02
N LEU A 44 -37.43 18.02 28.18
CA LEU A 44 -37.35 17.61 26.78
C LEU A 44 -36.37 18.48 25.98
N LEU A 45 -36.40 19.82 26.14
CA LEU A 45 -35.49 20.72 25.47
C LEU A 45 -34.04 20.45 25.88
N ASN A 46 -33.78 20.19 27.16
CA ASN A 46 -32.45 19.83 27.65
C ASN A 46 -31.96 18.51 27.05
N ALA A 47 -32.86 17.50 26.99
CA ALA A 47 -32.54 16.20 26.38
C ALA A 47 -32.21 16.35 24.88
N VAL A 48 -32.98 17.14 24.13
CA VAL A 48 -32.72 17.41 22.71
C VAL A 48 -31.38 18.11 22.52
N VAL A 49 -31.03 19.09 23.36
CA VAL A 49 -29.73 19.76 23.30
C VAL A 49 -28.60 18.79 23.59
N MET A 50 -28.71 17.96 24.63
CA MET A 50 -27.67 16.97 24.97
C MET A 50 -27.48 15.94 23.85
N ILE A 51 -28.54 15.46 23.24
CA ILE A 51 -28.48 14.53 22.12
C ILE A 51 -27.81 15.20 20.89
N GLY A 52 -28.12 16.47 20.63
CA GLY A 52 -27.59 17.20 19.48
C GLY A 52 -26.10 17.56 19.52
N THR A 53 -25.44 17.45 20.69
CA THR A 53 -24.01 17.75 20.84
C THR A 53 -23.06 16.57 20.60
N GLY A 54 -23.58 15.36 20.50
CA GLY A 54 -22.79 14.14 20.26
C GLY A 54 -22.59 13.90 18.77
N LEU A 55 -21.33 13.63 18.34
CA LEU A 55 -21.01 13.28 16.94
C LEU A 55 -20.64 11.79 16.80
N ASP A 56 -20.37 11.10 17.89
CA ASP A 56 -20.15 9.66 17.91
C ASP A 56 -21.47 8.92 17.99
N LEU A 57 -21.77 8.11 16.98
CA LEU A 57 -23.08 7.47 16.84
C LEU A 57 -23.37 6.49 17.98
N GLU A 58 -22.41 5.74 18.47
CA GLU A 58 -22.61 4.73 19.49
C GLU A 58 -22.95 5.34 20.86
N THR A 59 -22.18 6.35 21.24
CA THR A 59 -22.44 7.16 22.42
C THR A 59 -23.78 7.91 22.32
N LEU A 60 -24.12 8.42 21.14
CA LEU A 60 -25.40 9.09 20.88
C LEU A 60 -26.60 8.17 21.09
N LEU A 61 -26.54 6.94 20.57
CA LEU A 61 -27.64 5.99 20.71
C LEU A 61 -27.90 5.62 22.18
N THR A 62 -26.85 5.41 22.96
CA THR A 62 -26.98 5.16 24.42
C THR A 62 -27.60 6.36 25.14
N ARG A 63 -27.14 7.58 24.85
CA ARG A 63 -27.69 8.82 25.45
C ARG A 63 -29.16 9.06 25.11
N ILE A 64 -29.60 8.68 23.89
CA ILE A 64 -31.00 8.75 23.51
C ILE A 64 -31.83 7.88 24.44
N VAL A 65 -31.39 6.66 24.74
CA VAL A 65 -32.12 5.75 25.64
C VAL A 65 -32.15 6.30 27.08
N GLU A 66 -30.99 6.76 27.60
CA GLU A 66 -30.90 7.36 28.94
C GLU A 66 -31.82 8.56 29.09
N ALA A 67 -31.75 9.52 28.16
CA ALA A 67 -32.64 10.69 28.16
C ALA A 67 -34.12 10.33 28.06
N SER A 68 -34.44 9.26 27.34
CA SER A 68 -35.82 8.74 27.22
C SER A 68 -36.31 8.17 28.55
N MET A 69 -35.47 7.41 29.23
CA MET A 69 -35.80 6.85 30.55
C MET A 69 -36.06 7.96 31.59
N ASP A 70 -35.18 8.96 31.61
CA ASP A 70 -35.26 10.09 32.55
C ASP A 70 -36.55 10.93 32.32
N LEU A 71 -36.98 11.11 31.06
CA LEU A 71 -38.12 11.93 30.71
C LEU A 71 -39.46 11.33 31.13
N VAL A 72 -39.58 10.02 31.14
CA VAL A 72 -40.85 9.32 31.48
C VAL A 72 -40.74 8.45 32.72
N ASP A 73 -39.63 8.63 33.49
CA ASP A 73 -39.34 7.86 34.71
C ASP A 73 -39.39 6.34 34.48
N ALA A 74 -38.85 5.87 33.34
CA ALA A 74 -38.77 4.45 33.03
C ALA A 74 -37.58 3.81 33.73
N ARG A 75 -37.74 2.60 34.25
CA ARG A 75 -36.64 1.86 34.88
C ARG A 75 -35.69 1.20 33.89
N TYR A 76 -36.23 0.73 32.78
CA TYR A 76 -35.48 0.07 31.73
C TYR A 76 -35.81 0.71 30.38
N GLY A 77 -34.75 0.86 29.57
CA GLY A 77 -34.89 1.35 28.22
C GLY A 77 -34.02 0.54 27.25
N ALA A 78 -34.42 0.52 26.00
CA ALA A 78 -33.59 -0.05 24.94
C ALA A 78 -33.86 0.63 23.61
N LEU A 79 -32.85 0.66 22.77
CA LEU A 79 -32.99 1.05 21.36
C LEU A 79 -32.65 -0.16 20.47
N GLY A 80 -33.63 -0.60 19.70
CA GLY A 80 -33.41 -1.61 18.66
C GLY A 80 -33.17 -0.93 17.33
N VAL A 81 -31.97 -1.15 16.74
CA VAL A 81 -31.59 -0.63 15.42
C VAL A 81 -31.96 -1.65 14.35
N ILE A 82 -32.62 -1.19 13.29
CA ILE A 82 -33.10 -2.03 12.19
C ILE A 82 -32.04 -2.05 11.09
N GLY A 83 -31.65 -3.26 10.66
CA GLY A 83 -30.73 -3.50 9.55
C GLY A 83 -31.38 -3.28 8.18
N GLY A 84 -30.56 -3.38 7.14
CA GLY A 84 -30.98 -3.21 5.74
C GLY A 84 -31.96 -4.28 5.24
N ASP A 85 -32.01 -5.44 5.89
CA ASP A 85 -32.94 -6.55 5.64
C ASP A 85 -34.30 -6.40 6.36
N GLY A 86 -34.44 -5.36 7.20
CA GLY A 86 -35.62 -5.11 7.99
C GLY A 86 -35.69 -5.93 9.29
N GLU A 87 -34.60 -6.61 9.66
CA GLU A 87 -34.48 -7.29 10.93
C GLU A 87 -33.74 -6.43 11.96
N LEU A 88 -33.76 -6.84 13.22
CA LEU A 88 -33.07 -6.15 14.32
C LEU A 88 -31.55 -6.47 14.23
N GLU A 89 -30.77 -5.50 13.81
CA GLU A 89 -29.31 -5.63 13.66
C GLU A 89 -28.57 -5.42 15.00
N ARG A 90 -29.02 -4.45 15.79
CA ARG A 90 -28.38 -4.11 17.09
C ARG A 90 -29.45 -3.82 18.14
N PHE A 91 -29.12 -4.15 19.39
CA PHE A 91 -29.98 -3.87 20.55
C PHE A 91 -29.12 -3.22 21.65
N ILE A 92 -29.49 -2.04 22.08
CA ILE A 92 -28.76 -1.20 23.04
C ILE A 92 -29.60 -1.07 24.30
N PRO A 93 -29.42 -1.94 25.30
CA PRO A 93 -30.14 -1.88 26.55
C PRO A 93 -29.50 -0.89 27.52
N VAL A 94 -30.33 -0.25 28.33
CA VAL A 94 -29.93 0.63 29.44
C VAL A 94 -30.80 0.32 30.67
N GLY A 95 -30.21 0.43 31.85
CA GLY A 95 -30.90 0.19 33.12
C GLY A 95 -30.75 -1.25 33.65
N LEU A 96 -30.14 -2.16 32.88
CA LEU A 96 -29.73 -3.50 33.32
C LEU A 96 -28.31 -3.46 33.82
N ASP A 97 -28.00 -4.19 34.88
CA ASP A 97 -26.61 -4.41 35.32
C ASP A 97 -25.92 -5.52 34.49
N ASP A 98 -24.61 -5.57 34.54
CA ASP A 98 -23.81 -6.51 33.74
C ASP A 98 -24.17 -7.97 34.07
N GLU A 99 -24.51 -8.29 35.32
CA GLU A 99 -24.92 -9.64 35.75
C GLU A 99 -26.24 -10.06 35.13
N ALA A 100 -27.22 -9.12 35.04
CA ALA A 100 -28.47 -9.35 34.35
C ALA A 100 -28.29 -9.52 32.83
N ILE A 101 -27.38 -8.74 32.24
CA ILE A 101 -27.06 -8.83 30.81
C ILE A 101 -26.43 -10.19 30.46
N GLU A 102 -25.47 -10.66 31.26
CA GLU A 102 -24.82 -11.98 31.09
C GLU A 102 -25.80 -13.16 31.33
N GLY A 103 -26.82 -12.94 32.15
CA GLY A 103 -27.82 -13.94 32.48
C GLY A 103 -28.91 -14.16 31.40
N ILE A 104 -29.03 -13.28 30.41
CA ILE A 104 -30.00 -13.38 29.33
C ILE A 104 -29.56 -14.38 28.28
N ASP A 105 -30.34 -15.44 28.09
CA ASP A 105 -30.01 -16.57 27.21
C ASP A 105 -29.82 -16.17 25.73
N HIS A 106 -30.59 -15.20 25.24
CA HIS A 106 -30.45 -14.64 23.90
C HIS A 106 -31.04 -13.23 23.80
N TRP A 107 -30.41 -12.40 22.98
CA TRP A 107 -30.91 -11.06 22.65
C TRP A 107 -32.13 -11.12 21.74
N PRO A 108 -33.00 -10.08 21.77
CA PRO A 108 -34.17 -10.01 20.90
C PRO A 108 -33.78 -10.07 19.41
N GLN A 109 -34.47 -10.92 18.66
CA GLN A 109 -34.30 -11.09 17.21
C GLN A 109 -35.37 -10.36 16.39
N GLY A 110 -36.02 -9.33 16.94
CA GLY A 110 -37.12 -8.63 16.25
C GLY A 110 -38.42 -9.42 16.12
N ARG A 111 -38.66 -10.39 17.01
CA ARG A 111 -39.91 -11.16 17.07
C ARG A 111 -40.82 -10.65 18.18
N GLY A 112 -42.13 -11.02 18.14
CA GLY A 112 -43.11 -10.60 19.13
C GLY A 112 -43.38 -9.09 19.07
N LEU A 113 -43.59 -8.45 20.22
CA LEU A 113 -43.87 -7.01 20.33
C LEU A 113 -42.82 -6.11 19.71
N LEU A 114 -41.54 -6.46 19.82
CA LEU A 114 -40.44 -5.69 19.21
C LEU A 114 -40.53 -5.77 17.68
N GLY A 115 -40.87 -6.93 17.13
CA GLY A 115 -41.10 -7.12 15.68
C GLY A 115 -42.38 -6.45 15.16
N LEU A 116 -43.38 -6.27 16.02
CA LEU A 116 -44.61 -5.55 15.65
C LEU A 116 -44.29 -4.10 15.29
N LEU A 117 -43.47 -3.41 16.10
CA LEU A 117 -43.03 -2.03 15.84
C LEU A 117 -42.09 -1.90 14.61
N VAL A 118 -41.43 -2.98 14.19
CA VAL A 118 -40.71 -3.02 12.92
C VAL A 118 -41.67 -3.07 11.73
N LYS A 119 -42.76 -3.89 11.83
CA LYS A 119 -43.77 -4.09 10.77
C LYS A 119 -44.74 -2.94 10.66
N ASP A 120 -45.21 -2.43 11.80
CA ASP A 120 -46.13 -1.31 11.90
C ASP A 120 -45.55 -0.23 12.82
N PRO A 121 -44.75 0.72 12.26
CA PRO A 121 -43.98 1.68 13.02
C PRO A 121 -44.88 2.82 13.54
N ARG A 122 -45.76 2.50 14.48
CA ARG A 122 -46.58 3.44 15.21
C ARG A 122 -46.33 3.32 16.71
N PRO A 123 -46.46 4.42 17.49
CA PRO A 123 -46.32 4.34 18.93
C PRO A 123 -47.25 3.26 19.50
N LEU A 124 -46.74 2.46 20.42
CA LEU A 124 -47.47 1.39 21.09
C LEU A 124 -47.28 1.53 22.61
N ARG A 125 -48.39 1.72 23.31
CA ARG A 125 -48.44 1.82 24.75
C ARG A 125 -49.28 0.68 25.31
N LEU A 126 -48.70 -0.11 26.22
CA LEU A 126 -49.36 -1.25 26.85
C LEU A 126 -49.27 -1.12 28.38
N ARG A 127 -50.37 -1.45 29.02
CA ARG A 127 -50.45 -1.55 30.49
C ARG A 127 -49.67 -2.77 30.99
N ASP A 128 -49.85 -3.89 30.31
CA ASP A 128 -49.12 -5.12 30.57
C ASP A 128 -48.73 -5.78 29.25
N ILE A 129 -47.46 -6.07 29.09
CA ILE A 129 -46.90 -6.73 27.91
C ILE A 129 -47.55 -8.10 27.69
N THR A 130 -47.89 -8.80 28.78
CA THR A 130 -48.44 -10.18 28.72
C THR A 130 -49.85 -10.25 28.16
N ASP A 131 -50.59 -9.15 28.15
CA ASP A 131 -51.95 -9.08 27.63
C ASP A 131 -52.02 -8.95 26.09
N HIS A 132 -50.87 -8.66 25.43
CA HIS A 132 -50.84 -8.46 23.99
C HIS A 132 -50.71 -9.78 23.23
N PRO A 133 -51.51 -10.05 22.18
CA PRO A 133 -51.49 -11.30 21.41
C PRO A 133 -50.15 -11.68 20.83
N GLU A 134 -49.35 -10.69 20.41
CA GLU A 134 -47.99 -10.87 19.85
C GLU A 134 -46.92 -11.03 20.94
N SER A 135 -47.28 -11.04 22.22
CA SER A 135 -46.29 -11.25 23.29
C SER A 135 -45.90 -12.72 23.37
N HIS A 136 -44.59 -12.99 23.25
CA HIS A 136 -44.01 -14.34 23.34
C HIS A 136 -43.32 -14.59 24.69
N GLY A 137 -43.50 -13.67 25.68
CA GLY A 137 -42.85 -13.73 26.97
C GLY A 137 -41.38 -13.27 26.92
N PHE A 138 -40.65 -13.56 27.98
CA PHE A 138 -39.25 -13.16 28.14
C PHE A 138 -38.31 -14.36 28.10
N PRO A 139 -37.08 -14.21 27.59
CA PRO A 139 -36.06 -15.24 27.70
C PRO A 139 -35.66 -15.53 29.15
N ARG A 140 -35.01 -16.65 29.39
CA ARG A 140 -34.52 -16.97 30.74
C ARG A 140 -33.50 -15.91 31.19
N GLY A 141 -33.57 -15.56 32.47
CA GLY A 141 -32.69 -14.54 33.06
C GLY A 141 -33.15 -13.10 32.84
N HIS A 142 -34.15 -12.87 31.98
CA HIS A 142 -34.69 -11.53 31.76
C HIS A 142 -35.56 -11.07 32.95
N PRO A 143 -35.40 -9.86 33.47
CA PRO A 143 -36.25 -9.34 34.53
C PRO A 143 -37.73 -9.25 34.05
N PRO A 144 -38.73 -9.51 34.93
CA PRO A 144 -40.12 -9.39 34.56
C PRO A 144 -40.46 -7.91 34.30
N MET A 145 -41.12 -7.65 33.17
CA MET A 145 -41.56 -6.31 32.77
C MET A 145 -43.06 -6.35 32.43
N ARG A 146 -43.82 -5.29 32.81
CA ARG A 146 -45.25 -5.18 32.55
C ARG A 146 -45.58 -3.98 31.71
N GLY A 147 -45.39 -2.78 32.24
CA GLY A 147 -45.64 -1.55 31.50
C GLY A 147 -44.69 -1.38 30.31
N PHE A 148 -45.23 -0.97 29.17
CA PHE A 148 -44.49 -0.84 27.93
C PHE A 148 -44.89 0.41 27.16
N LEU A 149 -43.88 1.13 26.65
CA LEU A 149 -44.03 2.21 25.69
C LEU A 149 -42.98 2.03 24.60
N GLY A 150 -43.43 1.75 23.38
CA GLY A 150 -42.57 1.62 22.20
C GLY A 150 -42.79 2.77 21.23
N VAL A 151 -41.73 3.42 20.76
CA VAL A 151 -41.82 4.56 19.83
C VAL A 151 -40.82 4.40 18.69
N PRO A 152 -41.25 4.52 17.41
CA PRO A 152 -40.32 4.45 16.28
C PRO A 152 -39.46 5.69 16.21
N VAL A 153 -38.15 5.48 15.99
CA VAL A 153 -37.18 6.52 15.66
C VAL A 153 -37.00 6.57 14.15
N ARG A 154 -37.37 7.69 13.54
CA ARG A 154 -37.30 7.87 12.08
C ARG A 154 -36.17 8.79 11.69
N VAL A 155 -35.45 8.36 10.66
CA VAL A 155 -34.48 9.20 9.96
C VAL A 155 -35.04 9.48 8.58
N ARG A 156 -35.45 10.71 8.32
CA ARG A 156 -36.26 11.09 7.14
C ARG A 156 -37.54 10.21 7.02
N ASP A 157 -37.64 9.49 5.91
CA ASP A 157 -38.81 8.65 5.60
C ASP A 157 -38.62 7.17 6.02
N THR A 158 -37.48 6.81 6.56
CA THR A 158 -37.16 5.43 6.96
C THR A 158 -37.16 5.28 8.47
N VAL A 159 -37.59 4.12 8.94
CA VAL A 159 -37.48 3.76 10.35
C VAL A 159 -36.06 3.28 10.60
N PHE A 160 -35.31 4.02 11.41
CA PHE A 160 -33.96 3.67 11.83
C PHE A 160 -33.96 2.59 12.91
N GLY A 161 -34.93 2.65 13.78
CA GLY A 161 -35.04 1.75 14.90
C GLY A 161 -36.26 2.06 15.75
N ASN A 162 -36.39 1.35 16.84
CA ASN A 162 -37.48 1.55 17.80
C ASN A 162 -36.90 1.73 19.20
N LEU A 163 -37.41 2.72 19.91
CA LEU A 163 -37.14 2.96 21.32
C LEU A 163 -38.17 2.22 22.16
N TYR A 164 -37.72 1.46 23.13
CA TYR A 164 -38.52 0.66 24.04
C TYR A 164 -38.28 1.10 25.47
N LEU A 165 -39.36 1.39 26.21
CA LEU A 165 -39.31 1.80 27.60
C LEU A 165 -40.25 0.89 28.40
N THR A 166 -39.77 0.46 29.57
CA THR A 166 -40.55 -0.45 30.41
C THR A 166 -40.40 -0.08 31.88
N GLU A 167 -41.40 -0.47 32.68
CA GLU A 167 -41.47 -0.31 34.13
C GLU A 167 -41.36 1.16 34.57
N LYS A 168 -42.44 1.91 34.42
CA LYS A 168 -42.50 3.29 34.95
C LYS A 168 -42.34 3.29 36.47
N ALA A 169 -41.59 4.24 37.00
CA ALA A 169 -41.29 4.37 38.42
C ALA A 169 -42.57 4.45 39.26
N GLY A 170 -42.55 3.84 40.43
CA GLY A 170 -43.74 3.78 41.31
C GLY A 170 -44.83 2.84 40.86
N GLY A 171 -44.64 2.03 39.82
CA GLY A 171 -45.65 1.11 39.29
C GLY A 171 -46.80 1.79 38.54
N ALA A 172 -46.60 3.05 38.11
CA ALA A 172 -47.53 3.79 37.29
C ALA A 172 -47.55 3.28 35.84
N GLU A 173 -48.65 3.56 35.14
CA GLU A 173 -48.76 3.27 33.70
C GLU A 173 -48.21 4.43 32.89
N PHE A 174 -47.66 4.16 31.69
CA PHE A 174 -47.35 5.20 30.72
C PHE A 174 -48.66 5.83 30.20
N ASP A 175 -48.73 7.16 30.20
CA ASP A 175 -49.88 7.92 29.77
C ASP A 175 -49.70 8.53 28.35
N GLU A 176 -50.69 9.30 27.89
CA GLU A 176 -50.67 9.96 26.58
C GLU A 176 -49.62 11.09 26.53
N ASP A 177 -49.33 11.72 27.65
CA ASP A 177 -48.31 12.76 27.74
C ASP A 177 -46.89 12.14 27.59
N ASP A 178 -46.67 10.97 28.22
CA ASP A 178 -45.43 10.21 28.07
C ASP A 178 -45.20 9.82 26.61
N GLU A 179 -46.24 9.31 25.93
CA GLU A 179 -46.18 8.96 24.52
C GLU A 179 -45.88 10.18 23.65
N ALA A 180 -46.52 11.31 23.86
CA ALA A 180 -46.31 12.54 23.11
C ALA A 180 -44.88 13.09 23.26
N ILE A 181 -44.35 13.07 24.50
CA ILE A 181 -42.95 13.49 24.80
C ILE A 181 -41.96 12.55 24.11
N MET A 182 -42.20 11.25 24.15
CA MET A 182 -41.32 10.26 23.53
C MET A 182 -41.35 10.34 22.02
N VAL A 183 -42.49 10.62 21.38
CA VAL A 183 -42.56 10.87 19.93
C VAL A 183 -41.77 12.13 19.55
N ALA A 184 -41.85 13.20 20.34
CA ALA A 184 -41.09 14.41 20.11
C ALA A 184 -39.59 14.17 20.25
N LEU A 185 -39.16 13.45 21.29
CA LEU A 185 -37.74 13.09 21.49
C LEU A 185 -37.25 12.15 20.38
N ALA A 186 -38.03 11.13 20.00
CA ALA A 186 -37.68 10.22 18.91
C ALA A 186 -37.50 10.95 17.57
N THR A 187 -38.29 11.99 17.32
CA THR A 187 -38.16 12.85 16.14
C THR A 187 -36.82 13.63 16.18
N ALA A 188 -36.50 14.23 17.32
CA ALA A 188 -35.24 14.93 17.50
C ALA A 188 -34.01 13.98 17.42
N ALA A 189 -34.15 12.80 18.02
CA ALA A 189 -33.14 11.73 17.94
C ALA A 189 -32.87 11.31 16.50
N GLY A 190 -33.91 11.18 15.66
CA GLY A 190 -33.72 10.87 14.24
C GLY A 190 -32.88 11.90 13.51
N VAL A 191 -33.06 13.20 13.77
CA VAL A 191 -32.23 14.26 13.20
C VAL A 191 -30.79 14.16 13.70
N ALA A 192 -30.58 13.92 15.01
CA ALA A 192 -29.24 13.80 15.58
C ALA A 192 -28.48 12.57 15.03
N ILE A 193 -29.17 11.44 14.87
CA ILE A 193 -28.62 10.22 14.26
C ILE A 193 -28.20 10.48 12.80
N GLU A 194 -29.04 11.17 12.04
CA GLU A 194 -28.71 11.53 10.66
C GLU A 194 -27.47 12.41 10.60
N ASN A 195 -27.39 13.44 11.46
CA ASN A 195 -26.22 14.32 11.52
C ASN A 195 -24.95 13.55 11.90
N ALA A 196 -25.00 12.66 12.90
CA ALA A 196 -23.87 11.84 13.29
C ALA A 196 -23.41 10.92 12.13
N ARG A 197 -24.33 10.27 11.42
CA ARG A 197 -24.02 9.44 10.25
C ARG A 197 -23.36 10.24 9.13
N LEU A 198 -23.92 11.40 8.79
CA LEU A 198 -23.36 12.28 7.77
C LEU A 198 -21.97 12.79 8.15
N TYR A 199 -21.76 13.09 9.43
CA TYR A 199 -20.45 13.50 9.94
C TYR A 199 -19.42 12.38 9.86
N GLU A 200 -19.77 11.17 10.28
CA GLU A 200 -18.90 10.00 10.16
C GLU A 200 -18.57 9.67 8.70
N GLU A 201 -19.55 9.73 7.81
CA GLU A 201 -19.34 9.53 6.38
C GLU A 201 -18.40 10.60 5.79
N SER A 202 -18.60 11.87 6.16
CA SER A 202 -17.74 12.97 5.74
C SER A 202 -16.30 12.81 6.24
N ARG A 203 -16.12 12.48 7.53
CA ARG A 203 -14.80 12.19 8.11
C ARG A 203 -14.11 11.02 7.42
N ARG A 204 -14.85 9.95 7.16
CA ARG A 204 -14.31 8.78 6.47
C ARG A 204 -13.84 9.14 5.07
N ARG A 205 -14.65 9.93 4.33
CA ARG A 205 -14.29 10.43 2.99
C ARG A 205 -13.06 11.33 3.04
N GLU A 206 -12.96 12.23 4.01
CA GLU A 206 -11.79 13.10 4.21
C GLU A 206 -10.51 12.29 4.48
N HIS A 207 -10.58 11.26 5.34
CA HIS A 207 -9.45 10.38 5.59
C HIS A 207 -9.01 9.62 4.32
N TRP A 208 -9.95 9.13 3.50
CA TRP A 208 -9.62 8.48 2.24
C TRP A 208 -8.93 9.42 1.26
N LEU A 209 -9.41 10.66 1.14
CA LEU A 209 -8.80 11.67 0.27
C LEU A 209 -7.41 12.05 0.76
N SER A 210 -7.23 12.30 2.05
CA SER A 210 -5.93 12.62 2.65
C SER A 210 -4.92 11.49 2.46
N THR A 211 -5.35 10.25 2.62
CA THR A 211 -4.49 9.06 2.39
C THR A 211 -4.09 8.94 0.92
N SER A 212 -5.03 9.19 -0.01
CA SER A 212 -4.75 9.19 -1.44
C SER A 212 -3.72 10.26 -1.83
N ASP A 213 -3.86 11.44 -1.27
CA ASP A 213 -2.95 12.58 -1.51
C ASP A 213 -1.54 12.31 -0.96
N GLU A 214 -1.45 11.71 0.23
CA GLU A 214 -0.18 11.31 0.84
C GLU A 214 0.55 10.27 -0.03
N ILE A 215 -0.16 9.22 -0.48
CA ILE A 215 0.41 8.16 -1.33
C ILE A 215 0.87 8.75 -2.66
N THR A 216 0.03 9.56 -3.32
CA THR A 216 0.36 10.21 -4.58
C THR A 216 1.58 11.11 -4.45
N THR A 217 1.65 11.91 -3.38
CA THR A 217 2.77 12.81 -3.12
C THR A 217 4.07 12.03 -2.94
N ARG A 218 4.08 10.96 -2.15
CA ARG A 218 5.28 10.14 -1.94
C ARG A 218 5.75 9.42 -3.21
N LEU A 219 4.83 8.95 -4.03
CA LEU A 219 5.16 8.39 -5.34
C LEU A 219 5.81 9.43 -6.26
N LEU A 220 5.29 10.65 -6.27
CA LEU A 220 5.83 11.74 -7.11
C LEU A 220 7.15 12.31 -6.58
N THR A 221 7.44 12.20 -5.29
CA THR A 221 8.72 12.65 -4.68
C THR A 221 9.85 11.64 -4.85
N GLY A 222 9.55 10.44 -5.35
CA GLY A 222 10.56 9.42 -5.69
C GLY A 222 10.86 8.46 -4.54
N ASP A 223 9.97 8.32 -3.57
CA ASP A 223 10.05 7.26 -2.57
C ASP A 223 10.00 5.89 -3.27
N GLY A 224 10.78 4.93 -2.80
CA GLY A 224 10.82 3.59 -3.37
C GLY A 224 9.45 2.90 -3.32
N LEU A 225 9.18 2.04 -4.30
CA LEU A 225 7.92 1.29 -4.40
C LEU A 225 7.58 0.56 -3.08
N ASP A 226 8.56 -0.09 -2.46
CA ASP A 226 8.36 -0.83 -1.20
C ASP A 226 7.83 0.07 -0.08
N THR A 227 8.38 1.28 0.07
CA THR A 227 7.94 2.26 1.08
C THR A 227 6.50 2.70 0.86
N VAL A 228 6.10 2.89 -0.41
CA VAL A 228 4.75 3.29 -0.76
C VAL A 228 3.74 2.16 -0.51
N LEU A 229 4.11 0.91 -0.81
CA LEU A 229 3.26 -0.25 -0.54
C LEU A 229 3.10 -0.50 0.97
N GLU A 230 4.15 -0.28 1.77
CA GLU A 230 4.08 -0.32 3.23
C GLU A 230 3.14 0.76 3.78
N LEU A 231 3.25 1.99 3.27
CA LEU A 231 2.34 3.07 3.62
C LEU A 231 0.89 2.73 3.26
N LEU A 232 0.65 2.18 2.07
CA LEU A 232 -0.67 1.74 1.62
C LEU A 232 -1.28 0.74 2.60
N ALA A 233 -0.56 -0.32 2.96
CA ALA A 233 -1.02 -1.31 3.92
C ALA A 233 -1.33 -0.70 5.29
N ALA A 234 -0.42 0.13 5.82
CA ALA A 234 -0.54 0.77 7.12
C ALA A 234 -1.72 1.77 7.21
N ARG A 235 -2.04 2.46 6.12
CA ARG A 235 -3.15 3.43 6.08
C ARG A 235 -4.50 2.77 5.82
N VAL A 236 -4.56 1.77 4.94
CA VAL A 236 -5.82 1.12 4.59
C VAL A 236 -6.34 0.23 5.72
N ARG A 237 -5.46 -0.46 6.46
CA ARG A 237 -5.87 -1.35 7.55
C ARG A 237 -6.82 -0.66 8.55
N PRO A 238 -6.46 0.45 9.21
CA PRO A 238 -7.36 1.10 10.18
C PRO A 238 -8.60 1.72 9.52
N LEU A 239 -8.53 2.18 8.26
CA LEU A 239 -9.67 2.76 7.54
C LEU A 239 -10.74 1.72 7.20
N THR A 240 -10.36 0.45 7.12
CA THR A 240 -11.24 -0.67 6.79
C THR A 240 -11.58 -1.54 8.00
N ASP A 241 -11.06 -1.18 9.17
CA ASP A 241 -11.21 -1.97 10.40
C ASP A 241 -10.76 -3.43 10.20
N ALA A 242 -9.65 -3.60 9.47
CA ALA A 242 -9.03 -4.89 9.22
C ALA A 242 -7.98 -5.22 10.28
N ASP A 243 -7.84 -6.49 10.63
CA ASP A 243 -6.77 -6.98 11.50
C ASP A 243 -5.45 -7.16 10.75
N LEU A 244 -5.54 -7.44 9.45
CA LEU A 244 -4.40 -7.60 8.56
C LEU A 244 -4.65 -6.85 7.26
N ALA A 245 -3.63 -6.13 6.79
CA ALA A 245 -3.51 -5.65 5.42
C ALA A 245 -2.21 -6.15 4.80
N ALA A 246 -2.26 -6.67 3.59
CA ALA A 246 -1.10 -7.13 2.85
C ALA A 246 -1.20 -6.72 1.37
N VAL A 247 -0.06 -6.36 0.78
CA VAL A 247 0.02 -6.00 -0.65
C VAL A 247 0.87 -7.04 -1.35
N ALA A 248 0.25 -7.77 -2.26
CA ALA A 248 0.90 -8.77 -3.10
C ALA A 248 1.12 -8.20 -4.51
N VAL A 249 2.33 -8.31 -5.04
CA VAL A 249 2.71 -7.83 -6.38
C VAL A 249 3.18 -9.00 -7.23
N PRO A 250 3.07 -8.91 -8.58
CA PRO A 250 3.54 -9.95 -9.47
C PRO A 250 5.07 -10.04 -9.48
N GLU A 251 5.60 -11.27 -9.47
CA GLU A 251 7.01 -11.55 -9.73
C GLU A 251 7.34 -11.35 -11.23
N PRO A 252 8.63 -11.17 -11.58
CA PRO A 252 9.05 -11.19 -12.97
C PRO A 252 8.59 -12.49 -13.66
N GLY A 253 7.82 -12.35 -14.75
CA GLY A 253 7.17 -13.48 -15.43
C GLY A 253 5.67 -13.60 -15.15
N GLY A 254 5.13 -12.95 -14.12
CA GLY A 254 3.69 -12.80 -13.89
C GLY A 254 2.94 -14.05 -13.43
N GLU A 255 3.63 -15.16 -13.16
CA GLU A 255 2.99 -16.43 -12.75
C GLU A 255 2.66 -16.52 -11.27
N ARG A 256 3.33 -15.72 -10.43
CA ARG A 256 3.19 -15.72 -8.97
C ARG A 256 3.01 -14.30 -8.45
N LEU A 257 2.34 -14.18 -7.33
CA LEU A 257 2.22 -12.97 -6.54
C LEU A 257 3.00 -13.14 -5.24
N THR A 258 3.79 -12.15 -4.85
CA THR A 258 4.58 -12.14 -3.61
C THR A 258 4.16 -10.96 -2.74
N VAL A 259 3.94 -11.21 -1.45
CA VAL A 259 3.61 -10.15 -0.47
C VAL A 259 4.87 -9.34 -0.17
N LEU A 260 4.91 -8.10 -0.65
CA LEU A 260 6.01 -7.16 -0.39
C LEU A 260 5.77 -6.30 0.86
N ALA A 261 4.53 -5.91 1.10
CA ALA A 261 4.17 -5.06 2.24
C ALA A 261 3.02 -5.66 3.04
N SER A 262 3.04 -5.45 4.35
CA SER A 262 1.98 -5.92 5.24
C SER A 262 1.96 -5.09 6.54
N ASP A 263 0.75 -4.91 7.11
CA ASP A 263 0.52 -4.22 8.37
C ASP A 263 -0.52 -4.97 9.22
N GLY A 264 -0.34 -5.00 10.52
CA GLY A 264 -1.19 -5.67 11.49
C GLY A 264 -0.44 -6.63 12.42
N PRO A 265 -1.11 -7.21 13.42
CA PRO A 265 -0.50 -8.08 14.43
C PRO A 265 0.23 -9.30 13.87
N ARG A 266 -0.19 -9.81 12.71
CA ARG A 266 0.40 -10.98 12.04
C ARG A 266 1.11 -10.63 10.72
N ALA A 267 1.44 -9.37 10.51
CA ALA A 267 2.07 -8.88 9.28
C ALA A 267 3.38 -9.61 8.94
N ALA A 268 4.22 -9.88 9.94
CA ALA A 268 5.48 -10.58 9.75
C ALA A 268 5.33 -12.03 9.23
N GLU A 269 4.21 -12.68 9.51
CA GLU A 269 3.94 -14.06 9.06
C GLU A 269 3.52 -14.14 7.59
N VAL A 270 3.02 -13.02 7.05
CA VAL A 270 2.49 -12.93 5.68
C VAL A 270 3.53 -12.38 4.71
N ARG A 271 4.41 -11.50 5.17
CA ARG A 271 5.45 -10.88 4.35
C ARG A 271 6.35 -11.95 3.71
N GLY A 272 6.55 -11.86 2.40
CA GLY A 272 7.31 -12.83 1.61
C GLY A 272 6.55 -14.10 1.22
N ARG A 273 5.30 -14.30 1.68
CA ARG A 273 4.48 -15.40 1.17
C ARG A 273 4.18 -15.21 -0.31
N THR A 274 4.07 -16.32 -1.01
CA THR A 274 3.79 -16.33 -2.45
C THR A 274 2.57 -17.16 -2.78
N ALA A 275 1.85 -16.75 -3.82
CA ALA A 275 0.70 -17.48 -4.35
C ALA A 275 0.73 -17.54 -5.88
N PRO A 276 0.31 -18.66 -6.50
CA PRO A 276 0.13 -18.70 -7.95
C PRO A 276 -0.98 -17.73 -8.41
N VAL A 277 -0.80 -17.12 -9.58
CA VAL A 277 -1.83 -16.29 -10.22
C VAL A 277 -2.99 -17.15 -10.73
N HIS A 278 -2.72 -18.40 -11.13
CA HIS A 278 -3.74 -19.33 -11.60
C HIS A 278 -4.23 -20.24 -10.47
N GLY A 279 -5.55 -20.49 -10.42
CA GLY A 279 -6.16 -21.42 -9.47
C GLY A 279 -6.27 -20.92 -8.03
N THR A 280 -6.06 -19.61 -7.78
CA THR A 280 -6.19 -19.01 -6.44
C THR A 280 -7.12 -17.81 -6.46
N THR A 281 -7.73 -17.50 -5.31
CA THR A 281 -8.62 -16.33 -5.18
C THR A 281 -7.85 -15.02 -5.30
N VAL A 282 -6.63 -14.94 -4.78
CA VAL A 282 -5.78 -13.75 -4.95
C VAL A 282 -5.42 -13.53 -6.43
N GLY A 283 -5.14 -14.59 -7.17
CA GLY A 283 -4.88 -14.49 -8.61
C GLY A 283 -6.14 -14.14 -9.43
N ARG A 284 -7.32 -14.56 -8.97
CA ARG A 284 -8.60 -14.14 -9.56
C ARG A 284 -8.84 -12.64 -9.32
N ALA A 285 -8.55 -12.14 -8.13
CA ALA A 285 -8.63 -10.71 -7.81
C ALA A 285 -7.62 -9.90 -8.64
N PHE A 286 -6.39 -10.42 -8.81
CA PHE A 286 -5.35 -9.76 -9.62
C PHE A 286 -5.75 -9.57 -11.09
N ARG A 287 -6.39 -10.58 -11.69
CA ARG A 287 -6.82 -10.53 -13.11
C ARG A 287 -8.20 -9.91 -13.31
N GLY A 288 -8.93 -9.69 -12.22
CA GLY A 288 -10.26 -9.08 -12.24
C GLY A 288 -10.22 -7.57 -12.14
N ASP A 289 -11.36 -6.96 -12.46
CA ASP A 289 -11.53 -5.50 -12.39
C ASP A 289 -12.29 -5.05 -11.15
N ALA A 290 -12.71 -5.98 -10.28
CA ALA A 290 -13.53 -5.68 -9.12
C ALA A 290 -12.99 -6.38 -7.85
N PRO A 291 -13.21 -5.79 -6.67
CA PRO A 291 -12.89 -6.44 -5.39
C PRO A 291 -13.69 -7.73 -5.19
N ILE A 292 -13.07 -8.70 -4.54
CA ILE A 292 -13.69 -9.96 -4.11
C ILE A 292 -13.83 -9.92 -2.60
N VAL A 293 -15.08 -9.99 -2.11
CA VAL A 293 -15.38 -10.16 -0.69
C VAL A 293 -15.59 -11.65 -0.45
N ILE A 294 -14.92 -12.18 0.55
CA ILE A 294 -15.07 -13.57 0.99
C ILE A 294 -15.68 -13.54 2.38
N ASP A 295 -16.82 -14.22 2.50
CA ASP A 295 -17.52 -14.39 3.75
C ASP A 295 -17.20 -15.78 4.31
N VAL A 296 -16.74 -15.81 5.51
CA VAL A 296 -16.59 -16.94 6.44
C VAL A 296 -16.52 -18.36 5.87
N SER A 297 -15.42 -18.94 5.89
CA SER A 297 -15.06 -20.33 5.66
C SER A 297 -14.50 -20.64 4.26
N TRP A 298 -13.21 -20.70 4.25
CA TRP A 298 -12.34 -21.24 3.21
C TRP A 298 -12.60 -22.75 2.92
N GLU A 299 -13.79 -23.30 3.31
CA GLU A 299 -14.13 -24.73 3.23
C GLU A 299 -14.54 -25.19 1.83
N ASP A 300 -14.94 -24.30 0.92
CA ASP A 300 -15.47 -24.68 -0.40
C ASP A 300 -14.43 -24.72 -1.54
N GLY A 301 -13.18 -25.03 -1.24
CA GLY A 301 -12.15 -25.26 -2.28
C GLY A 301 -11.53 -23.99 -2.85
N GLU A 302 -11.81 -22.84 -2.32
CA GLU A 302 -11.11 -21.59 -2.67
C GLU A 302 -9.77 -21.53 -1.94
N SER A 303 -8.68 -21.65 -2.68
CA SER A 303 -7.34 -21.57 -2.11
C SER A 303 -6.91 -20.12 -1.91
N ALA A 304 -6.61 -19.75 -0.67
CA ALA A 304 -6.02 -18.46 -0.31
C ALA A 304 -4.65 -18.63 0.36
N PRO A 305 -3.64 -19.08 -0.35
CA PRO A 305 -2.33 -19.44 0.21
C PRO A 305 -1.67 -18.32 1.01
N LEU A 306 -2.01 -17.06 0.73
CA LEU A 306 -1.47 -15.90 1.44
C LEU A 306 -2.02 -15.78 2.87
N LEU A 307 -3.24 -16.26 3.13
CA LEU A 307 -3.94 -16.13 4.42
C LEU A 307 -4.02 -17.44 5.20
N ASP A 308 -3.59 -18.56 4.61
CA ASP A 308 -3.67 -19.88 5.22
C ASP A 308 -2.95 -19.95 6.58
N GLY A 309 -3.61 -20.54 7.57
CA GLY A 309 -3.07 -20.74 8.93
C GLY A 309 -3.04 -19.48 9.80
N LEU A 310 -3.62 -18.35 9.34
CA LEU A 310 -3.65 -17.11 10.12
C LEU A 310 -4.88 -17.00 11.05
N GLY A 311 -5.84 -17.94 11.01
CA GLY A 311 -7.06 -17.86 11.83
C GLY A 311 -7.90 -16.62 11.52
N LEU A 312 -7.81 -16.09 10.30
CA LEU A 312 -8.65 -15.02 9.80
C LEU A 312 -9.95 -15.61 9.25
N GLY A 313 -11.03 -14.84 9.37
CA GLY A 313 -12.34 -15.13 8.82
C GLY A 313 -12.60 -14.33 7.55
N PRO A 314 -13.50 -13.32 7.59
CA PRO A 314 -13.82 -12.53 6.41
C PRO A 314 -12.61 -11.85 5.80
N ALA A 315 -12.51 -11.87 4.46
CA ALA A 315 -11.44 -11.22 3.72
C ALA A 315 -11.98 -10.40 2.54
N LEU A 316 -11.23 -9.36 2.18
CA LEU A 316 -11.48 -8.50 1.04
C LEU A 316 -10.20 -8.41 0.21
N LEU A 317 -10.28 -8.84 -1.05
CA LEU A 317 -9.20 -8.79 -2.01
C LEU A 317 -9.54 -7.77 -3.08
N ALA A 318 -8.71 -6.74 -3.25
CA ALA A 318 -8.97 -5.68 -4.19
C ALA A 318 -7.77 -5.47 -5.13
N PRO A 319 -7.96 -5.44 -6.46
CA PRO A 319 -6.88 -5.21 -7.41
C PRO A 319 -6.36 -3.77 -7.29
N ILE A 320 -5.05 -3.62 -7.41
CA ILE A 320 -4.38 -2.32 -7.55
C ILE A 320 -4.21 -2.08 -9.05
N GLY A 321 -5.12 -1.34 -9.65
CA GLY A 321 -5.28 -1.22 -11.10
C GLY A 321 -6.33 -2.18 -11.64
N ALA A 322 -6.48 -2.24 -12.96
CA ALA A 322 -7.48 -3.06 -13.64
C ALA A 322 -6.90 -3.75 -14.88
N GLY A 323 -7.31 -4.98 -15.15
CA GLY A 323 -6.91 -5.75 -16.34
C GLY A 323 -5.40 -5.82 -16.52
N ASP A 324 -4.91 -5.50 -17.71
CA ASP A 324 -3.48 -5.55 -18.06
C ASP A 324 -2.62 -4.51 -17.30
N SER A 325 -3.25 -3.51 -16.70
CA SER A 325 -2.58 -2.50 -15.86
C SER A 325 -2.57 -2.84 -14.36
N ALA A 326 -3.00 -4.04 -13.97
CA ALA A 326 -2.96 -4.48 -12.59
C ALA A 326 -1.52 -4.56 -12.07
N ARG A 327 -1.24 -3.84 -10.99
CA ARG A 327 0.10 -3.75 -10.36
C ARG A 327 0.24 -4.65 -9.15
N GLY A 328 -0.87 -5.19 -8.65
CA GLY A 328 -0.90 -6.07 -7.49
C GLY A 328 -2.30 -6.26 -6.94
N VAL A 329 -2.37 -6.84 -5.75
CA VAL A 329 -3.61 -7.06 -5.00
C VAL A 329 -3.41 -6.62 -3.56
N LEU A 330 -4.31 -5.78 -3.08
CA LEU A 330 -4.45 -5.54 -1.65
C LEU A 330 -5.34 -6.63 -1.06
N VAL A 331 -4.86 -7.25 0.00
CA VAL A 331 -5.54 -8.31 0.74
C VAL A 331 -5.80 -7.82 2.14
N LEU A 332 -7.05 -7.78 2.56
CA LEU A 332 -7.49 -7.42 3.90
C LEU A 332 -8.12 -8.63 4.57
N GLY A 333 -7.83 -8.83 5.85
CA GLY A 333 -8.40 -9.92 6.65
C GLY A 333 -8.91 -9.41 8.00
N ARG A 334 -10.01 -9.96 8.48
CA ARG A 334 -10.56 -9.77 9.83
C ARG A 334 -10.49 -11.06 10.63
N GLY A 335 -10.60 -10.96 11.96
CA GLY A 335 -10.68 -12.13 12.82
C GLY A 335 -11.88 -13.02 12.51
N ALA A 336 -11.80 -14.31 12.84
CA ALA A 336 -12.79 -15.32 12.49
C ALA A 336 -14.22 -15.03 13.00
N SER A 337 -14.36 -14.26 14.08
CA SER A 337 -15.67 -13.89 14.66
C SER A 337 -16.17 -12.51 14.20
N SER A 338 -15.43 -11.82 13.34
CA SER A 338 -15.78 -10.47 12.87
C SER A 338 -16.84 -10.52 11.76
N ALA A 339 -17.61 -9.43 11.63
CA ALA A 339 -18.57 -9.28 10.53
C ALA A 339 -17.83 -9.14 9.17
N PRO A 340 -18.46 -9.60 8.07
CA PRO A 340 -17.96 -9.40 6.72
C PRO A 340 -17.70 -7.94 6.37
N PHE A 341 -16.83 -7.71 5.37
CA PHE A 341 -16.60 -6.36 4.87
C PHE A 341 -17.85 -5.83 4.15
N PRO A 342 -18.34 -4.64 4.53
CA PRO A 342 -19.50 -4.04 3.86
C PRO A 342 -19.22 -3.80 2.36
N PRO A 343 -20.19 -4.00 1.46
CA PRO A 343 -20.02 -3.71 0.02
C PRO A 343 -19.59 -2.27 -0.26
N ALA A 344 -20.04 -1.31 0.57
CA ALA A 344 -19.62 0.09 0.48
C ALA A 344 -18.10 0.26 0.68
N THR A 345 -17.50 -0.49 1.61
CA THR A 345 -16.04 -0.48 1.85
C THR A 345 -15.29 -0.98 0.62
N ALA A 346 -15.74 -2.07 0.01
CA ALA A 346 -15.14 -2.61 -1.21
C ALA A 346 -15.19 -1.59 -2.37
N GLN A 347 -16.30 -0.88 -2.54
CA GLN A 347 -16.45 0.13 -3.59
C GLN A 347 -15.53 1.34 -3.40
N VAL A 348 -15.44 1.86 -2.17
CA VAL A 348 -14.54 2.98 -1.83
C VAL A 348 -13.09 2.57 -2.04
N LEU A 349 -12.72 1.39 -1.56
CA LEU A 349 -11.37 0.83 -1.71
C LEU A 349 -10.99 0.65 -3.17
N HIS A 350 -11.90 0.13 -4.00
CA HIS A 350 -11.67 -0.03 -5.44
C HIS A 350 -11.34 1.31 -6.12
N THR A 351 -12.12 2.36 -5.83
CA THR A 351 -11.86 3.70 -6.37
C THR A 351 -10.51 4.24 -5.92
N PHE A 352 -10.19 4.09 -4.64
CA PHE A 352 -8.92 4.51 -4.05
C PHE A 352 -7.71 3.79 -4.68
N LEU A 353 -7.78 2.46 -4.82
CA LEU A 353 -6.72 1.65 -5.44
C LEU A 353 -6.55 1.94 -6.92
N GLY A 354 -7.61 2.34 -7.63
CA GLY A 354 -7.53 2.83 -9.00
C GLY A 354 -6.67 4.10 -9.11
N HIS A 355 -6.85 5.06 -8.18
CA HIS A 355 -6.01 6.25 -8.12
C HIS A 355 -4.56 5.93 -7.74
N ALA A 356 -4.35 5.02 -6.79
CA ALA A 356 -3.01 4.57 -6.41
C ALA A 356 -2.28 3.88 -7.58
N ALA A 357 -2.97 3.06 -8.36
CA ALA A 357 -2.42 2.41 -9.55
C ALA A 357 -1.98 3.42 -10.62
N LEU A 358 -2.80 4.43 -10.89
CA LEU A 358 -2.46 5.50 -11.83
C LEU A 358 -1.23 6.30 -11.36
N ALA A 359 -1.14 6.58 -10.06
CA ALA A 359 0.01 7.27 -9.49
C ALA A 359 1.29 6.42 -9.59
N LEU A 360 1.21 5.10 -9.37
CA LEU A 360 2.30 4.15 -9.58
C LEU A 360 2.77 4.14 -11.04
N GLU A 361 1.83 4.08 -11.99
CA GLU A 361 2.14 4.10 -13.43
C GLU A 361 2.87 5.39 -13.83
N LEU A 362 2.39 6.53 -13.35
CA LEU A 362 3.03 7.83 -13.59
C LEU A 362 4.45 7.90 -13.01
N ALA A 363 4.66 7.37 -11.79
CA ALA A 363 5.97 7.32 -11.15
C ALA A 363 6.96 6.43 -11.92
N GLU A 364 6.52 5.26 -12.39
CA GLU A 364 7.32 4.37 -13.23
C GLU A 364 7.66 5.02 -14.59
N ALA A 365 6.68 5.61 -15.25
CA ALA A 365 6.88 6.30 -16.53
C ALA A 365 7.89 7.45 -16.37
N ARG A 366 7.80 8.22 -15.28
CA ARG A 366 8.75 9.29 -14.96
C ARG A 366 10.16 8.75 -14.73
N SER A 367 10.30 7.70 -13.92
CA SER A 367 11.59 7.06 -13.66
C SER A 367 12.24 6.53 -14.96
N HIS A 368 11.43 5.94 -15.85
CA HIS A 368 11.88 5.51 -17.18
C HIS A 368 12.35 6.70 -18.03
N ALA A 369 11.57 7.78 -18.08
CA ALA A 369 11.91 8.98 -18.84
C ALA A 369 13.21 9.64 -18.31
N GLU A 370 13.39 9.70 -16.99
CA GLU A 370 14.63 10.21 -16.37
C GLU A 370 15.85 9.34 -16.74
N ARG A 371 15.71 8.01 -16.74
CA ARG A 371 16.79 7.09 -17.18
C ARG A 371 17.13 7.28 -18.65
N LEU A 372 16.11 7.38 -19.51
CA LEU A 372 16.33 7.63 -20.94
C LEU A 372 17.03 8.97 -21.18
N SER A 373 16.62 10.03 -20.49
CA SER A 373 17.25 11.36 -20.59
C SER A 373 18.73 11.33 -20.19
N ILE A 374 19.08 10.59 -19.12
CA ILE A 374 20.47 10.41 -18.70
C ILE A 374 21.28 9.68 -19.79
N LEU A 375 20.70 8.65 -20.42
CA LEU A 375 21.37 7.91 -21.51
C LEU A 375 21.57 8.79 -22.75
N GLU A 376 20.55 9.55 -23.15
CA GLU A 376 20.63 10.50 -24.28
C GLU A 376 21.67 11.59 -24.05
N ASP A 377 21.76 12.15 -22.85
CA ASP A 377 22.77 13.15 -22.50
C ASP A 377 24.18 12.57 -22.54
N ARG A 378 24.36 11.33 -22.07
CA ARG A 378 25.65 10.63 -22.14
C ARG A 378 26.09 10.38 -23.58
N ASP A 379 25.19 9.93 -24.44
CA ASP A 379 25.46 9.71 -25.87
C ASP A 379 25.78 11.03 -26.60
N ARG A 380 25.11 12.13 -26.22
CA ARG A 380 25.41 13.44 -26.76
C ARG A 380 26.79 13.89 -26.33
N ILE A 381 27.12 13.81 -25.03
CA ILE A 381 28.44 14.19 -24.52
C ILE A 381 29.55 13.36 -25.18
N ALA A 382 29.33 12.06 -25.34
CA ALA A 382 30.32 11.18 -25.99
C ALA A 382 30.58 11.57 -27.46
N ARG A 383 29.53 11.91 -28.21
CA ARG A 383 29.66 12.41 -29.60
C ARG A 383 30.39 13.77 -29.66
N ASP A 384 30.01 14.70 -28.78
CA ASP A 384 30.63 16.03 -28.75
C ASP A 384 32.11 15.94 -28.39
N LEU A 385 32.48 15.06 -27.45
CA LEU A 385 33.90 14.80 -27.12
C LEU A 385 34.66 14.19 -28.29
N HIS A 386 34.07 13.24 -29.01
CA HIS A 386 34.68 12.62 -30.18
C HIS A 386 34.89 13.63 -31.32
N ASP A 387 33.86 14.35 -31.70
CA ASP A 387 33.85 15.19 -32.90
C ASP A 387 34.63 16.51 -32.71
N VAL A 388 34.58 17.09 -31.52
CA VAL A 388 35.21 18.38 -31.26
C VAL A 388 36.62 18.22 -30.70
N ILE A 389 36.81 17.37 -29.70
CA ILE A 389 38.09 17.29 -28.98
C ILE A 389 39.09 16.40 -29.72
N ILE A 390 38.72 15.17 -30.05
CA ILE A 390 39.62 14.21 -30.71
C ILE A 390 40.02 14.71 -32.07
N GLN A 391 39.09 15.23 -32.91
CA GLN A 391 39.43 15.77 -34.22
C GLN A 391 40.36 16.98 -34.14
N ARG A 392 40.20 17.85 -33.12
CA ARG A 392 41.03 19.02 -32.91
C ARG A 392 42.44 18.63 -32.49
N MET A 393 42.56 17.67 -31.56
CA MET A 393 43.85 17.16 -31.11
C MET A 393 44.60 16.48 -32.25
N PHE A 394 43.90 15.69 -33.08
CA PHE A 394 44.48 15.06 -34.26
C PHE A 394 45.00 16.09 -35.28
N ALA A 395 44.23 17.15 -35.55
CA ALA A 395 44.64 18.24 -36.44
C ALA A 395 45.88 18.97 -35.92
N ILE A 396 46.01 19.18 -34.58
CA ILE A 396 47.19 19.77 -33.96
C ILE A 396 48.40 18.84 -34.12
N ALA A 397 48.26 17.54 -33.84
CA ALA A 397 49.32 16.55 -33.99
C ALA A 397 49.85 16.51 -35.42
N MET A 398 48.96 16.48 -36.43
CA MET A 398 49.34 16.55 -37.86
C MET A 398 50.06 17.86 -38.25
N SER A 399 49.62 19.00 -37.70
CA SER A 399 50.28 20.29 -37.94
C SER A 399 51.66 20.32 -37.35
N LEU A 400 51.86 19.79 -36.13
CA LEU A 400 53.18 19.70 -35.47
C LEU A 400 54.12 18.77 -36.23
N MET A 401 53.61 17.61 -36.70
CA MET A 401 54.41 16.67 -37.55
C MET A 401 54.87 17.35 -38.81
N GLY A 402 54.02 18.11 -39.52
CA GLY A 402 54.42 18.85 -40.71
C GLY A 402 55.47 19.94 -40.46
N CYS A 403 55.68 20.35 -39.21
CA CYS A 403 56.79 21.31 -38.84
C CYS A 403 58.06 20.60 -38.51
N VAL A 404 58.09 19.35 -38.07
CA VAL A 404 59.27 18.60 -37.65
C VAL A 404 60.33 18.52 -38.78
N ASP A 405 59.90 18.24 -40.01
CA ASP A 405 60.77 18.08 -41.18
C ASP A 405 61.44 19.39 -41.62
N ARG A 406 61.00 20.55 -41.12
CA ARG A 406 61.57 21.87 -41.40
C ARG A 406 62.51 22.35 -40.32
N ILE A 407 62.67 21.62 -39.21
CA ILE A 407 63.58 21.96 -38.10
C ILE A 407 64.92 21.29 -38.33
N THR A 408 65.91 22.09 -38.56
CA THR A 408 67.28 21.62 -38.81
C THR A 408 68.07 21.28 -37.55
N ASP A 409 67.67 21.79 -36.39
CA ASP A 409 68.25 21.51 -35.09
C ASP A 409 67.62 20.30 -34.40
N ALA A 410 68.43 19.31 -34.04
CA ALA A 410 67.96 18.04 -33.49
C ALA A 410 67.28 18.18 -32.13
N ALA A 411 67.64 19.11 -31.27
CA ALA A 411 67.07 19.28 -29.94
C ALA A 411 65.63 19.87 -29.94
N PRO A 412 65.35 20.93 -30.75
CA PRO A 412 63.95 21.36 -30.94
C PRO A 412 63.11 20.33 -31.68
N ALA A 413 63.63 19.64 -32.71
CA ALA A 413 62.91 18.59 -33.44
C ALA A 413 62.45 17.43 -32.50
N GLY A 414 63.36 17.03 -31.58
CA GLY A 414 63.03 16.01 -30.57
C GLY A 414 61.88 16.42 -29.62
N ARG A 415 61.85 17.69 -29.19
CA ARG A 415 60.79 18.19 -28.33
C ARG A 415 59.41 18.23 -29.03
N VAL A 416 59.40 18.55 -30.33
CA VAL A 416 58.13 18.54 -31.10
C VAL A 416 57.65 17.12 -31.32
N ARG A 417 58.52 16.12 -31.58
CA ARG A 417 58.13 14.71 -31.65
C ARG A 417 57.52 14.23 -30.33
N GLN A 418 58.18 14.54 -29.21
CA GLN A 418 57.68 14.20 -27.90
C GLN A 418 56.28 14.80 -27.66
N ALA A 419 56.00 16.05 -28.06
CA ALA A 419 54.71 16.68 -27.94
C ALA A 419 53.64 16.01 -28.82
N VAL A 420 54.02 15.46 -29.98
CA VAL A 420 53.11 14.67 -30.84
C VAL A 420 52.78 13.32 -30.17
N ASP A 421 53.78 12.64 -29.62
CA ASP A 421 53.61 11.38 -28.91
C ASP A 421 52.69 11.57 -27.69
N ASP A 422 52.90 12.65 -26.91
CA ASP A 422 52.02 13.01 -25.77
C ASP A 422 50.55 13.31 -26.19
N LEU A 423 50.37 13.94 -27.37
CA LEU A 423 49.03 14.17 -27.95
C LEU A 423 48.36 12.86 -28.37
N ASP A 424 49.11 11.94 -28.99
CA ASP A 424 48.58 10.63 -29.39
C ASP A 424 48.17 9.80 -28.17
N ASP A 425 48.95 9.85 -27.08
CA ASP A 425 48.58 9.22 -25.81
C ASP A 425 47.32 9.83 -25.23
N THR A 426 47.20 11.17 -25.25
CA THR A 426 46.01 11.86 -24.77
C THR A 426 44.75 11.50 -25.59
N ILE A 427 44.90 11.38 -26.92
CA ILE A 427 43.80 10.94 -27.82
C ILE A 427 43.38 9.52 -27.45
N ARG A 428 44.31 8.60 -27.23
CA ARG A 428 44.03 7.21 -26.82
C ARG A 428 43.30 7.16 -25.49
N GLN A 429 43.75 7.90 -24.50
CA GLN A 429 43.13 7.99 -23.18
C GLN A 429 41.70 8.60 -23.24
N THR A 430 41.52 9.66 -24.03
CA THR A 430 40.22 10.29 -24.22
C THR A 430 39.22 9.34 -24.89
N ARG A 431 39.65 8.61 -25.93
CA ARG A 431 38.82 7.57 -26.58
C ARG A 431 38.40 6.49 -25.60
N SER A 432 39.30 6.00 -24.75
CA SER A 432 39.00 5.01 -23.71
C SER A 432 37.94 5.54 -22.71
N THR A 433 38.07 6.82 -22.28
CA THR A 433 37.14 7.46 -21.37
C THR A 433 35.74 7.63 -22.00
N ILE A 434 35.66 8.04 -23.27
CA ILE A 434 34.41 8.16 -24.03
C ILE A 434 33.73 6.80 -24.13
N PHE A 435 34.48 5.76 -24.47
CA PHE A 435 33.99 4.40 -24.56
C PHE A 435 33.42 3.90 -23.21
N ALA A 436 34.14 4.14 -22.12
CA ALA A 436 33.68 3.83 -20.77
C ALA A 436 32.38 4.58 -20.41
N LEU A 437 32.23 5.85 -20.80
CA LEU A 437 31.03 6.64 -20.59
C LEU A 437 29.82 6.07 -21.35
N GLN A 438 30.00 5.59 -22.58
CA GLN A 438 28.91 5.02 -23.38
C GLN A 438 28.37 3.69 -22.81
N HIS A 439 29.19 2.91 -22.12
CA HIS A 439 28.90 1.54 -21.72
C HIS A 439 28.66 1.31 -20.21
N MET A 440 28.65 2.35 -19.36
CA MET A 440 28.40 2.24 -17.91
C MET A 440 26.93 2.00 -17.48
N GLY A 441 26.03 1.66 -18.39
CA GLY A 441 24.58 1.57 -18.12
C GLY A 441 23.99 0.17 -17.93
N GLU A 442 24.70 -0.85 -18.33
CA GLU A 442 24.24 -2.24 -18.21
C GLU A 442 25.10 -2.96 -17.17
N GLY A 443 24.51 -3.59 -16.19
CA GLY A 443 25.19 -4.28 -15.09
C GLY A 443 26.07 -5.48 -15.50
N ARG A 444 26.34 -5.67 -16.78
CA ARG A 444 27.26 -6.60 -17.40
C ARG A 444 28.54 -5.86 -17.73
N ARG A 445 29.61 -6.13 -17.01
CA ARG A 445 30.94 -5.65 -17.41
C ARG A 445 31.30 -6.33 -18.73
N TRP A 446 31.27 -5.59 -19.83
CA TRP A 446 31.59 -6.08 -21.18
C TRP A 446 33.00 -6.68 -21.22
N LEU A 447 33.18 -7.79 -21.93
CA LEU A 447 34.44 -8.51 -22.00
C LEU A 447 35.54 -7.62 -22.55
N ARG A 448 35.26 -6.77 -23.52
CA ARG A 448 36.19 -5.79 -24.10
C ARG A 448 36.76 -4.83 -23.05
N THR A 449 35.94 -4.33 -22.14
CA THR A 449 36.37 -3.46 -21.03
C THR A 449 37.25 -4.20 -20.04
N ARG A 450 36.90 -5.44 -19.70
CA ARG A 450 37.69 -6.29 -18.79
C ARG A 450 39.04 -6.67 -19.38
N ILE A 451 39.14 -6.87 -20.69
CA ILE A 451 40.37 -7.10 -21.40
C ILE A 451 41.26 -5.84 -21.33
N LEU A 452 40.71 -4.66 -21.57
CA LEU A 452 41.45 -3.39 -21.44
C LEU A 452 41.99 -3.18 -20.03
N GLU A 453 41.19 -3.45 -19.01
CA GLU A 453 41.58 -3.37 -17.59
C GLU A 453 42.71 -4.38 -17.27
N ALA A 454 42.60 -5.61 -17.75
CA ALA A 454 43.59 -6.67 -17.51
C ALA A 454 44.95 -6.36 -18.16
N VAL A 455 44.96 -5.87 -19.41
CA VAL A 455 46.16 -5.48 -20.12
C VAL A 455 46.76 -4.22 -19.50
N GLY A 456 45.92 -3.24 -19.10
CA GLY A 456 46.37 -2.03 -18.40
C GLY A 456 47.02 -2.33 -17.05
N ALA A 457 46.45 -3.24 -16.27
CA ALA A 457 47.02 -3.68 -14.98
C ALA A 457 48.37 -4.42 -15.12
N ALA A 458 48.61 -5.06 -16.27
CA ALA A 458 49.89 -5.71 -16.56
C ALA A 458 51.04 -4.73 -16.87
N SER A 459 50.75 -3.47 -17.18
CA SER A 459 51.75 -2.47 -17.52
C SER A 459 52.73 -2.18 -16.37
N GLU A 460 52.26 -2.19 -15.12
CA GLU A 460 53.14 -1.97 -13.95
C GLU A 460 54.16 -3.11 -13.76
N PRO A 461 53.78 -4.40 -13.76
CA PRO A 461 54.74 -5.49 -13.66
C PRO A 461 55.62 -5.67 -14.91
N LEU A 462 55.17 -5.24 -16.09
CA LEU A 462 55.94 -5.29 -17.33
C LEU A 462 56.98 -4.17 -17.39
N GLY A 463 56.75 -3.02 -16.78
CA GLY A 463 57.58 -1.82 -16.89
C GLY A 463 57.36 -1.03 -18.20
N PHE A 464 56.43 -1.45 -19.05
CA PHE A 464 56.00 -0.80 -20.29
C PHE A 464 54.52 -1.16 -20.60
N SER A 465 53.89 -0.39 -21.48
CA SER A 465 52.51 -0.68 -21.92
C SER A 465 52.50 -1.66 -23.09
N ALA A 466 51.71 -2.72 -23.01
CA ALA A 466 51.51 -3.64 -24.11
C ALA A 466 50.57 -3.04 -25.18
N ASP A 467 50.93 -3.23 -26.45
CA ASP A 467 50.07 -2.83 -27.58
C ASP A 467 48.87 -3.78 -27.68
N LEU A 468 47.63 -3.25 -27.52
CA LEU A 468 46.41 -4.05 -27.57
C LEU A 468 45.60 -3.79 -28.84
N ARG A 469 45.20 -4.88 -29.53
CA ARG A 469 44.27 -4.87 -30.65
C ARG A 469 43.09 -5.78 -30.37
N LEU A 470 41.89 -5.26 -30.58
CA LEU A 470 40.62 -5.93 -30.34
C LEU A 470 39.78 -5.90 -31.63
N ASP A 471 39.57 -7.07 -32.23
CA ASP A 471 38.89 -7.21 -33.50
C ASP A 471 37.67 -8.17 -33.38
N GLY A 472 36.57 -7.85 -34.04
CA GLY A 472 35.36 -8.70 -34.09
C GLY A 472 34.33 -8.40 -33.00
N PRO A 473 33.23 -9.19 -32.94
CA PRO A 473 32.08 -8.99 -32.04
C PRO A 473 32.34 -9.59 -30.63
N ILE A 474 33.39 -9.10 -29.93
CA ILE A 474 33.88 -9.66 -28.66
C ILE A 474 32.80 -9.70 -27.59
N ASP A 475 31.99 -8.64 -27.50
CA ASP A 475 31.01 -8.50 -26.41
C ASP A 475 29.67 -9.23 -26.68
N SER A 476 29.32 -9.47 -27.95
CA SER A 476 28.08 -10.10 -28.35
C SER A 476 28.19 -11.58 -28.66
N ALA A 477 29.38 -12.01 -29.18
CA ALA A 477 29.54 -13.38 -29.64
C ALA A 477 30.30 -14.29 -28.63
N VAL A 478 31.01 -13.73 -27.65
CA VAL A 478 31.77 -14.54 -26.67
C VAL A 478 30.89 -14.89 -25.47
N PRO A 479 30.62 -16.18 -25.21
CA PRO A 479 29.92 -16.63 -24.00
C PRO A 479 30.66 -16.21 -22.72
N ASP A 480 29.94 -16.02 -21.62
CA ASP A 480 30.52 -15.49 -20.37
C ASP A 480 31.62 -16.41 -19.79
N ASP A 481 31.45 -17.72 -19.85
CA ASP A 481 32.42 -18.70 -19.40
C ASP A 481 33.71 -18.70 -20.23
N VAL A 482 33.60 -18.56 -21.56
CA VAL A 482 34.73 -18.38 -22.47
C VAL A 482 35.43 -17.03 -22.18
N GLY A 483 34.65 -15.97 -21.90
CA GLY A 483 35.15 -14.66 -21.53
C GLY A 483 36.02 -14.67 -20.26
N GLU A 484 35.61 -15.43 -19.24
CA GLU A 484 36.43 -15.63 -18.02
C GLU A 484 37.75 -16.33 -18.35
N ASP A 485 37.74 -17.33 -19.22
CA ASP A 485 38.96 -18.02 -19.63
C ASP A 485 39.85 -17.14 -20.52
N VAL A 486 39.30 -16.27 -21.37
CA VAL A 486 40.06 -15.24 -22.12
C VAL A 486 40.84 -14.34 -21.17
N LEU A 487 40.22 -13.83 -20.10
CA LEU A 487 40.89 -12.97 -19.13
C LEU A 487 41.99 -13.72 -18.34
N ALA A 488 41.70 -14.97 -17.96
CA ALA A 488 42.69 -15.80 -17.28
C ALA A 488 43.90 -16.12 -18.16
N VAL A 489 43.65 -16.37 -19.46
CA VAL A 489 44.73 -16.59 -20.46
C VAL A 489 45.57 -15.34 -20.65
N LEU A 490 44.97 -14.17 -20.79
CA LEU A 490 45.67 -12.90 -20.87
C LEU A 490 46.51 -12.61 -19.63
N GLY A 491 45.97 -12.80 -18.44
CA GLY A 491 46.66 -12.59 -17.18
C GLY A 491 47.89 -13.51 -17.05
N GLU A 492 47.77 -14.79 -17.36
CA GLU A 492 48.86 -15.77 -17.30
C GLU A 492 49.94 -15.48 -18.38
N ALA A 493 49.52 -15.18 -19.62
CA ALA A 493 50.44 -14.88 -20.70
C ALA A 493 51.27 -13.61 -20.42
N LEU A 494 50.62 -12.52 -19.99
CA LEU A 494 51.29 -11.26 -19.64
C LEU A 494 52.16 -11.41 -18.38
N SER A 495 51.76 -12.19 -17.40
CA SER A 495 52.58 -12.55 -16.24
C SER A 495 53.81 -13.33 -16.63
N ASN A 496 53.73 -14.22 -17.63
CA ASN A 496 54.89 -14.93 -18.16
C ASN A 496 55.85 -14.00 -18.87
N VAL A 497 55.37 -13.02 -19.64
CA VAL A 497 56.21 -11.98 -20.24
C VAL A 497 56.95 -11.19 -19.16
N ALA A 498 56.22 -10.69 -18.14
CA ALA A 498 56.79 -9.90 -17.06
C ALA A 498 57.86 -10.65 -16.24
N ARG A 499 57.69 -11.96 -16.01
CA ARG A 499 58.58 -12.73 -15.14
C ARG A 499 59.75 -13.42 -15.86
N HIS A 500 59.58 -13.72 -17.16
CA HIS A 500 60.48 -14.66 -17.83
C HIS A 500 61.05 -14.17 -19.16
N ALA A 501 60.44 -13.15 -19.79
CA ALA A 501 60.82 -12.78 -21.13
C ALA A 501 61.99 -11.77 -21.19
N GLU A 502 62.16 -10.95 -20.15
CA GLU A 502 63.07 -9.78 -20.22
C GLU A 502 62.79 -8.91 -21.46
N ALA A 503 61.53 -8.80 -21.81
CA ALA A 503 61.04 -8.11 -22.99
C ALA A 503 60.98 -6.59 -22.79
N SER A 504 61.14 -5.86 -23.90
CA SER A 504 60.97 -4.40 -23.96
C SER A 504 59.66 -3.99 -24.65
N ARG A 505 59.02 -4.94 -25.32
CA ARG A 505 57.73 -4.75 -26.02
C ARG A 505 56.89 -6.02 -25.99
N ALA A 506 55.57 -5.84 -25.82
CA ALA A 506 54.57 -6.91 -25.99
C ALA A 506 53.40 -6.41 -26.82
N GLU A 507 52.89 -7.28 -27.68
CA GLU A 507 51.69 -7.05 -28.47
C GLU A 507 50.64 -8.09 -28.08
N VAL A 508 49.40 -7.64 -27.77
CA VAL A 508 48.24 -8.46 -27.44
C VAL A 508 47.20 -8.27 -28.53
N ARG A 509 46.73 -9.35 -29.08
CA ARG A 509 45.63 -9.34 -30.04
C ARG A 509 44.52 -10.30 -29.60
N VAL A 510 43.31 -9.79 -29.50
CA VAL A 510 42.11 -10.61 -29.30
C VAL A 510 41.20 -10.43 -30.51
N HIS A 511 40.93 -11.53 -31.18
CA HIS A 511 40.12 -11.55 -32.40
C HIS A 511 39.01 -12.58 -32.28
N VAL A 512 37.79 -12.19 -32.71
CA VAL A 512 36.60 -13.05 -32.75
C VAL A 512 36.09 -13.15 -34.17
N ASP A 513 36.12 -14.36 -34.72
CA ASP A 513 35.54 -14.76 -36.00
C ASP A 513 34.64 -16.02 -35.81
N GLU A 514 35.01 -17.15 -36.37
CA GLU A 514 34.43 -18.48 -36.11
C GLU A 514 34.82 -19.02 -34.72
N GLY A 515 35.58 -18.29 -33.96
CA GLY A 515 36.09 -18.61 -32.62
C GLY A 515 36.79 -17.43 -31.98
N VAL A 516 37.16 -17.57 -30.72
CA VAL A 516 37.97 -16.58 -30.00
C VAL A 516 39.45 -16.94 -30.14
N THR A 517 40.25 -16.02 -30.59
CA THR A 517 41.71 -16.14 -30.66
C THR A 517 42.36 -15.07 -29.76
N VAL A 518 43.15 -15.49 -28.80
CA VAL A 518 44.01 -14.64 -27.97
C VAL A 518 45.46 -14.89 -28.36
N GLU A 519 46.14 -13.86 -28.81
CA GLU A 519 47.54 -13.90 -29.21
C GLU A 519 48.35 -12.89 -28.37
N VAL A 520 49.43 -13.35 -27.78
CA VAL A 520 50.39 -12.50 -27.06
C VAL A 520 51.77 -12.76 -27.60
N GLN A 521 52.44 -11.69 -28.06
CA GLN A 521 53.79 -11.73 -28.58
C GLN A 521 54.71 -10.80 -27.77
N ASP A 522 55.93 -11.24 -27.51
CA ASP A 522 57.01 -10.44 -26.89
C ASP A 522 58.28 -10.42 -27.75
N ASP A 523 59.16 -9.50 -27.45
CA ASP A 523 60.49 -9.35 -28.08
C ASP A 523 61.66 -9.85 -27.20
N GLY A 524 61.37 -10.63 -26.16
CA GLY A 524 62.30 -11.05 -25.13
C GLY A 524 63.24 -12.21 -25.53
N ILE A 525 63.75 -12.90 -24.51
CA ILE A 525 64.73 -14.00 -24.68
C ILE A 525 64.14 -15.28 -25.27
N GLY A 526 62.79 -15.40 -25.33
CA GLY A 526 62.08 -16.55 -25.83
C GLY A 526 61.96 -17.70 -24.83
N LEU A 527 61.28 -18.77 -25.26
CA LEU A 527 61.03 -19.94 -24.41
C LEU A 527 62.29 -20.70 -24.06
N PRO A 528 62.56 -21.05 -22.78
CA PRO A 528 63.65 -21.89 -22.36
C PRO A 528 63.50 -23.34 -22.87
N GLU A 529 64.60 -23.98 -23.28
CA GLU A 529 64.59 -25.39 -23.77
C GLU A 529 64.20 -26.38 -22.66
N ASP A 530 64.64 -26.09 -21.39
CA ASP A 530 64.43 -26.94 -20.20
C ASP A 530 63.77 -26.17 -19.04
N GLY A 531 62.46 -25.90 -19.07
CA GLY A 531 61.78 -25.18 -18.00
C GLY A 531 60.50 -25.85 -17.49
N ARG A 532 60.10 -25.59 -16.21
CA ARG A 532 58.79 -26.01 -15.65
C ARG A 532 57.68 -25.31 -16.45
N ARG A 533 56.96 -26.09 -17.28
CA ARG A 533 55.89 -25.64 -18.18
C ARG A 533 54.48 -25.66 -17.52
N SER A 534 54.37 -25.50 -16.19
CA SER A 534 53.08 -25.62 -15.49
C SER A 534 52.05 -24.57 -15.94
N GLY A 535 52.46 -23.29 -16.14
CA GLY A 535 51.57 -22.23 -16.64
C GLY A 535 51.10 -22.48 -18.06
N LEU A 536 51.99 -22.86 -18.97
CA LEU A 536 51.67 -23.18 -20.37
C LEU A 536 50.73 -24.40 -20.47
N ARG A 537 50.85 -25.37 -19.55
CA ARG A 537 49.98 -26.53 -19.49
C ARG A 537 48.55 -26.13 -19.07
N ASN A 538 48.40 -25.22 -18.08
CA ASN A 538 47.12 -24.68 -17.70
C ASN A 538 46.39 -23.95 -18.85
N LEU A 539 47.13 -23.21 -19.69
CA LEU A 539 46.58 -22.56 -20.88
C LEU A 539 46.12 -23.57 -21.92
N ALA A 540 46.88 -24.65 -22.12
CA ALA A 540 46.47 -25.75 -23.01
C ALA A 540 45.23 -26.50 -22.50
N ASP A 541 45.18 -26.79 -21.19
CA ASP A 541 44.02 -27.46 -20.56
C ASP A 541 42.75 -26.61 -20.66
N ARG A 542 42.85 -25.28 -20.59
CA ARG A 542 41.73 -24.35 -20.80
C ARG A 542 41.25 -24.39 -22.24
N ALA A 543 42.13 -24.38 -23.23
CA ALA A 543 41.74 -24.50 -24.65
C ALA A 543 41.05 -25.83 -24.92
N ALA A 544 41.58 -26.93 -24.38
CA ALA A 544 41.07 -28.27 -24.59
C ALA A 544 39.63 -28.47 -24.05
N ARG A 545 39.23 -27.73 -23.00
CA ARG A 545 37.83 -27.75 -22.49
C ARG A 545 36.80 -27.40 -23.52
N TYR A 546 37.15 -26.54 -24.45
CA TYR A 546 36.25 -26.06 -25.52
C TYR A 546 36.60 -26.69 -26.90
N GLY A 547 37.40 -27.75 -26.92
CA GLY A 547 37.86 -28.35 -28.17
C GLY A 547 38.85 -27.47 -28.97
N GLY A 548 39.42 -26.46 -28.32
CA GLY A 548 40.34 -25.51 -28.89
C GLY A 548 41.82 -25.93 -28.83
N THR A 549 42.70 -25.04 -29.21
CA THR A 549 44.15 -25.27 -29.28
C THR A 549 44.94 -24.18 -28.57
N PHE A 550 46.08 -24.57 -28.02
CA PHE A 550 47.07 -23.64 -27.48
C PHE A 550 48.45 -23.95 -28.05
N THR A 551 49.16 -22.92 -28.55
CA THR A 551 50.52 -23.01 -29.00
C THR A 551 51.41 -21.94 -28.37
N ALA A 552 52.66 -22.31 -28.08
CA ALA A 552 53.65 -21.37 -27.61
C ALA A 552 54.99 -21.64 -28.36
N GLU A 553 55.45 -20.68 -29.12
CA GLU A 553 56.57 -20.84 -30.04
C GLU A 553 57.60 -19.74 -29.86
N ARG A 554 58.87 -20.06 -30.05
CA ARG A 554 59.94 -19.07 -30.11
C ARG A 554 59.88 -18.38 -31.47
N ARG A 555 59.91 -17.05 -31.47
CA ARG A 555 59.94 -16.27 -32.72
C ARG A 555 61.28 -16.29 -33.38
N PRO A 556 61.38 -16.30 -34.70
CA PRO A 556 62.64 -16.25 -35.44
C PRO A 556 63.47 -14.97 -35.15
N GLU A 557 62.73 -13.86 -34.85
CA GLU A 557 63.30 -12.54 -34.59
C GLU A 557 63.66 -12.32 -33.11
N GLY A 558 63.47 -13.31 -32.27
CA GLY A 558 63.59 -13.24 -30.82
C GLY A 558 62.22 -13.10 -30.15
N GLY A 559 62.12 -13.53 -28.86
CA GLY A 559 60.86 -13.49 -28.08
C GLY A 559 59.98 -14.73 -28.22
N THR A 560 58.78 -14.66 -27.64
CA THR A 560 57.77 -15.73 -27.63
C THR A 560 56.48 -15.26 -28.32
N ARG A 561 55.83 -16.18 -28.99
CA ARG A 561 54.47 -16.03 -29.49
C ARG A 561 53.57 -17.11 -28.84
N THR A 562 52.54 -16.70 -28.13
CA THR A 562 51.53 -17.59 -27.59
C THR A 562 50.21 -17.34 -28.29
N VAL A 563 49.54 -18.42 -28.70
CA VAL A 563 48.22 -18.37 -29.34
C VAL A 563 47.30 -19.36 -28.67
N TRP A 564 46.20 -18.86 -28.14
CA TRP A 564 45.09 -19.63 -27.56
C TRP A 564 43.85 -19.42 -28.46
N ARG A 565 43.27 -20.49 -28.95
CA ARG A 565 42.09 -20.45 -29.83
C ARG A 565 41.05 -21.45 -29.38
N VAL A 566 39.77 -20.99 -29.28
CA VAL A 566 38.64 -21.84 -28.98
C VAL A 566 37.50 -21.53 -29.98
N PRO A 567 36.75 -22.57 -30.44
CA PRO A 567 35.60 -22.38 -31.27
C PRO A 567 34.45 -21.75 -30.45
N ILE A 568 33.55 -21.02 -31.12
CA ILE A 568 32.30 -20.54 -30.59
C ILE A 568 31.21 -21.19 -31.44
N ASP A 569 30.10 -21.66 -30.80
CA ASP A 569 28.95 -22.25 -31.51
C ASP A 569 28.30 -21.20 -32.42
N GLU A 570 27.91 -21.61 -33.64
CA GLU A 570 27.30 -20.73 -34.65
C GLU A 570 26.03 -20.00 -34.17
N ASP A 571 25.29 -20.56 -33.20
CA ASP A 571 24.10 -19.93 -32.58
C ASP A 571 24.43 -18.65 -31.77
N SER A 572 25.72 -18.40 -31.47
CA SER A 572 26.19 -17.21 -30.72
C SER A 572 26.58 -16.03 -31.65
N LEU A 573 26.60 -16.23 -32.95
CA LEU A 573 27.03 -15.24 -33.98
C LEU A 573 25.87 -14.50 -34.66
N GLY A 574 24.57 -14.76 -34.26
CA GLY A 574 23.34 -14.21 -34.86
C GLY A 574 22.87 -12.87 -34.28
#